data_6ff3cba1f1831b7172de25bd5ac07ec1
#
_entry.id   6ff3cba1f1831b7172de25bd5ac07ec1
#
_cell.length_a   1.000
_cell.length_b   1.000
_cell.length_c   1.000
_cell.angle_alpha   90.00
_cell.angle_beta   90.00
_cell.angle_gamma   90.00
#
_symmetry.space_group_name_H-M   'P 1'
#
loop_
_entity.id
_entity.type
_entity.pdbx_description
1 polymer ?
#
loop_
_entity_poly.entity_id
_entity_poly.type
_entity_poly.pdbx_seq_one_letter_code
_entity_poly.pdbx_strand_id
1 'polypeptide(L)'
;GPIGLACAIQAKKAGISSLIVDRGALVNSIYCYPRNMTFFSTSDKLEIGEVPFISNSPKPTRSEALEYYRRVTLAWDLKVNLYEEILKVIKEGEIFYLETSKTMYQATSIIVATGFYDLPFLLNKGILILL
;
A
#
# COMPACT_ATOMS: atom_id res chain seq x y z
N GLY A 1 -2.09 -1.08 0.39
CA GLY A 1 -2.44 -1.98 -0.70
C GLY A 1 -1.60 -1.74 -1.96
N PRO A 2 -1.83 -2.48 -3.06
CA PRO A 2 -1.02 -2.38 -4.29
C PRO A 2 -0.90 -0.96 -4.86
N ILE A 3 -1.97 -0.18 -4.81
CA ILE A 3 -1.97 1.20 -5.30
C ILE A 3 -1.04 2.09 -4.44
N GLY A 4 -1.06 1.92 -3.12
CA GLY A 4 -0.12 2.63 -2.24
C GLY A 4 1.34 2.31 -2.54
N LEU A 5 1.65 1.04 -2.84
CA LEU A 5 2.98 0.63 -3.29
C LEU A 5 3.35 1.30 -4.62
N ALA A 6 2.44 1.28 -5.60
CA ALA A 6 2.68 1.92 -6.89
C ALA A 6 2.93 3.43 -6.74
N CYS A 7 2.17 4.14 -5.90
CA CYS A 7 2.40 5.55 -5.59
C CYS A 7 3.77 5.78 -4.94
N ALA A 8 4.17 4.94 -3.97
CA ALA A 8 5.48 5.05 -3.32
C ALA A 8 6.64 4.82 -4.30
N ILE A 9 6.48 3.88 -5.25
CA ILE A 9 7.45 3.67 -6.33
C ILE A 9 7.60 4.93 -7.18
N GLN A 10 6.48 5.56 -7.58
CA GLN A 10 6.54 6.80 -8.38
C GLN A 10 7.15 7.96 -7.58
N ALA A 11 6.83 8.08 -6.29
CA ALA A 11 7.48 9.06 -5.41
C ALA A 11 9.00 8.84 -5.39
N LYS A 12 9.44 7.59 -5.19
CA LYS A 12 10.87 7.24 -5.19
C LYS A 12 11.56 7.53 -6.52
N LYS A 13 10.91 7.23 -7.66
CA LYS A 13 11.39 7.61 -9.01
C LYS A 13 11.56 9.12 -9.16
N ALA A 14 10.68 9.90 -8.55
CA ALA A 14 10.72 11.36 -8.55
C ALA A 14 11.69 11.95 -7.50
N GLY A 15 12.42 11.13 -6.74
CA GLY A 15 13.31 11.58 -5.67
C GLY A 15 12.59 12.11 -4.43
N ILE A 16 11.30 11.80 -4.28
CA ILE A 16 10.48 12.24 -3.15
C ILE A 16 10.53 11.17 -2.05
N SER A 17 10.90 11.59 -0.84
CA SER A 17 10.83 10.72 0.34
C SER A 17 9.38 10.39 0.67
N SER A 18 9.08 9.13 0.94
CA SER A 18 7.72 8.68 1.26
C SER A 18 7.71 7.56 2.28
N LEU A 19 6.60 7.46 3.01
CA LEU A 19 6.34 6.40 3.96
C LEU A 19 4.92 5.88 3.75
N ILE A 20 4.77 4.57 3.61
CA ILE A 20 3.47 3.91 3.60
C ILE A 20 3.10 3.54 5.04
N VAL A 21 1.92 3.91 5.47
CA VAL A 21 1.33 3.48 6.74
C VAL A 21 0.08 2.67 6.45
N ASP A 22 0.02 1.44 6.95
CA ASP A 22 -1.12 0.54 6.76
C ASP A 22 -1.52 -0.08 8.11
N ARG A 23 -2.80 -0.08 8.43
CA ARG A 23 -3.33 -0.66 9.67
C ARG A 23 -3.22 -2.18 9.74
N GLY A 24 -3.04 -2.82 8.61
CA GLY A 24 -2.99 -4.28 8.50
C GLY A 24 -1.67 -4.80 7.96
N ALA A 25 -1.72 -6.00 7.42
CA ALA A 25 -0.60 -6.64 6.75
C ALA A 25 -0.26 -5.94 5.41
N LEU A 26 0.92 -6.21 4.88
CA LEU A 26 1.29 -5.76 3.54
C LEU A 26 0.23 -6.23 2.54
N VAL A 27 -0.29 -5.30 1.72
CA VAL A 27 -1.42 -5.51 0.80
C VAL A 27 -2.62 -6.19 1.47
N ASN A 28 -3.04 -5.67 2.61
CA ASN A 28 -4.01 -6.27 3.52
C ASN A 28 -5.32 -6.70 2.84
N SER A 29 -5.81 -5.96 1.86
CA SER A 29 -7.01 -6.37 1.10
C SER A 29 -6.83 -7.73 0.42
N ILE A 30 -5.66 -7.98 -0.19
CA ILE A 30 -5.32 -9.27 -0.79
C ILE A 30 -5.12 -10.34 0.29
N TYR A 31 -4.49 -9.95 1.41
CA TYR A 31 -4.33 -10.86 2.55
C TYR A 31 -5.68 -11.37 3.08
N CYS A 32 -6.70 -10.53 3.07
CA CYS A 32 -8.06 -10.88 3.52
C CYS A 32 -8.91 -11.62 2.48
N TYR A 33 -8.44 -11.79 1.24
CA TYR A 33 -9.17 -12.57 0.24
C TYR A 33 -9.24 -14.07 0.60
N PRO A 34 -10.23 -14.81 0.05
CA PRO A 34 -10.31 -16.25 0.26
C PRO A 34 -8.98 -16.94 -0.08
N ARG A 35 -8.59 -17.93 0.75
CA ARG A 35 -7.27 -18.58 0.65
C ARG A 35 -6.96 -19.13 -0.75
N ASN A 36 -7.94 -19.72 -1.41
CA ASN A 36 -7.80 -20.36 -2.73
C ASN A 36 -8.25 -19.45 -3.89
N MET A 37 -8.33 -18.14 -3.66
CA MET A 37 -8.73 -17.21 -4.69
C MET A 37 -7.70 -17.14 -5.81
N THR A 38 -8.20 -17.13 -7.05
CA THR A 38 -7.45 -16.79 -8.26
C THR A 38 -7.94 -15.44 -8.76
N PHE A 39 -7.04 -14.58 -9.20
CA PHE A 39 -7.38 -13.26 -9.73
C PHE A 39 -8.11 -13.37 -11.07
N PHE A 40 -8.99 -12.41 -11.35
CA PHE A 40 -9.62 -12.29 -12.67
C PHE A 40 -8.65 -11.76 -13.72
N SER A 41 -7.73 -10.88 -13.32
CA SER A 41 -6.70 -10.31 -14.18
C SER A 41 -5.51 -11.25 -14.30
N THR A 42 -4.83 -11.16 -15.45
CA THR A 42 -3.56 -11.84 -15.68
C THR A 42 -2.43 -11.17 -14.90
N SER A 43 -1.32 -11.91 -14.67
CA SER A 43 -0.19 -11.43 -13.87
C SER A 43 0.43 -10.15 -14.43
N ASP A 44 0.55 -10.02 -15.74
CA ASP A 44 1.07 -8.83 -16.43
C ASP A 44 0.29 -7.55 -16.11
N LYS A 45 -1.05 -7.66 -15.93
CA LYS A 45 -1.91 -6.51 -15.56
C LYS A 45 -1.83 -6.12 -14.08
N LEU A 46 -1.26 -6.98 -13.28
CA LEU A 46 -1.09 -6.76 -11.84
C LEU A 46 0.33 -6.28 -11.49
N GLU A 47 1.22 -6.25 -12.48
CA GLU A 47 2.60 -5.81 -12.32
C GLU A 47 2.69 -4.33 -11.95
N ILE A 48 3.61 -4.02 -11.04
CA ILE A 48 3.97 -2.65 -10.67
C ILE A 48 5.48 -2.51 -10.54
N GLY A 49 5.98 -1.31 -10.78
CA GLY A 49 7.38 -0.97 -10.52
C GLY A 49 8.39 -1.72 -11.39
N GLU A 50 8.00 -2.16 -12.57
CA GLU A 50 8.91 -2.88 -13.48
C GLU A 50 9.49 -4.17 -12.89
N VAL A 51 8.81 -4.74 -11.89
CA VAL A 51 9.14 -6.03 -11.29
C VAL A 51 8.24 -7.10 -11.91
N PRO A 52 8.75 -8.08 -12.63
CA PRO A 52 7.93 -9.10 -13.28
C PRO A 52 7.12 -9.93 -12.29
N PHE A 53 5.84 -10.13 -12.59
CA PHE A 53 4.97 -11.02 -11.83
C PHE A 53 4.90 -12.40 -12.50
N ILE A 54 5.81 -13.27 -12.13
CA ILE A 54 5.84 -14.65 -12.61
C ILE A 54 4.85 -15.48 -11.81
N SER A 55 3.93 -16.15 -12.48
CA SER A 55 2.94 -17.05 -11.88
C SER A 55 2.88 -18.38 -12.62
N ASN A 56 2.41 -19.44 -11.96
CA ASN A 56 2.30 -20.78 -12.55
C ASN A 56 1.21 -20.88 -13.64
N SER A 57 0.28 -19.93 -13.65
CA SER A 57 -0.78 -19.82 -14.65
C SER A 57 -0.99 -18.36 -15.04
N PRO A 58 -1.65 -18.08 -16.18
CA PRO A 58 -1.88 -16.70 -16.63
C PRO A 58 -2.59 -15.83 -15.58
N LYS A 59 -3.46 -16.43 -14.77
CA LYS A 59 -4.18 -15.76 -13.67
C LYS A 59 -3.57 -16.20 -12.34
N PRO A 60 -2.87 -15.32 -11.61
CA PRO A 60 -2.20 -15.69 -10.39
C PRO A 60 -3.17 -15.97 -9.25
N THR A 61 -2.70 -16.77 -8.31
CA THR A 61 -3.37 -17.04 -7.04
C THR A 61 -3.14 -15.92 -6.03
N ARG A 62 -3.95 -15.88 -4.98
CA ARG A 62 -3.73 -15.00 -3.82
C ARG A 62 -2.32 -15.15 -3.23
N SER A 63 -1.83 -16.37 -3.08
CA SER A 63 -0.51 -16.63 -2.49
C SER A 63 0.63 -16.09 -3.36
N GLU A 64 0.54 -16.26 -4.67
CA GLU A 64 1.51 -15.70 -5.61
C GLU A 64 1.48 -14.16 -5.59
N ALA A 65 0.31 -13.54 -5.48
CA ALA A 65 0.19 -12.10 -5.37
C ALA A 65 0.79 -11.55 -4.06
N LEU A 66 0.57 -12.20 -2.93
CA LEU A 66 1.19 -11.81 -1.65
C LEU A 66 2.72 -11.85 -1.72
N GLU A 67 3.28 -12.91 -2.29
CA GLU A 67 4.72 -13.03 -2.49
C GLU A 67 5.24 -11.98 -3.48
N TYR A 68 4.53 -11.75 -4.56
CA TYR A 68 4.88 -10.75 -5.56
C TYR A 68 5.00 -9.35 -4.95
N TYR A 69 3.97 -8.87 -4.23
CA TYR A 69 3.98 -7.52 -3.64
C TYR A 69 5.02 -7.39 -2.51
N ARG A 70 5.31 -8.48 -1.78
CA ARG A 70 6.43 -8.51 -0.83
C ARG A 70 7.76 -8.29 -1.56
N ARG A 71 7.99 -8.99 -2.65
CA ARG A 71 9.20 -8.87 -3.48
C ARG A 71 9.33 -7.49 -4.10
N VAL A 72 8.24 -6.90 -4.60
CA VAL A 72 8.22 -5.51 -5.09
C VAL A 72 8.66 -4.53 -4.00
N THR A 73 8.11 -4.67 -2.80
CA THR A 73 8.44 -3.80 -1.65
C THR A 73 9.93 -3.86 -1.33
N LEU A 74 10.53 -5.05 -1.35
CA LEU A 74 11.95 -5.25 -1.13
C LEU A 74 12.81 -4.72 -2.29
N ALA A 75 12.45 -5.03 -3.54
CA ALA A 75 13.18 -4.61 -4.73
C ALA A 75 13.28 -3.09 -4.84
N TRP A 76 12.23 -2.38 -4.43
CA TRP A 76 12.19 -0.92 -4.41
C TRP A 76 12.64 -0.31 -3.08
N ASP A 77 13.00 -1.13 -2.09
CA ASP A 77 13.36 -0.65 -0.74
C ASP A 77 12.35 0.39 -0.24
N LEU A 78 11.07 0.03 -0.25
CA LEU A 78 9.99 0.92 0.17
C LEU A 78 9.89 0.93 1.69
N LYS A 79 9.73 2.12 2.27
CA LYS A 79 9.45 2.28 3.69
C LYS A 79 7.96 2.00 3.95
N VAL A 80 7.67 0.98 4.72
CA VAL A 80 6.30 0.56 5.03
C VAL A 80 6.17 0.27 6.53
N ASN A 81 5.29 1.00 7.19
CA ASN A 81 4.86 0.73 8.55
C ASN A 81 3.54 -0.02 8.52
N LEU A 82 3.57 -1.26 8.98
CA LEU A 82 2.42 -2.16 9.05
C LEU A 82 1.84 -2.18 10.47
N TYR A 83 0.57 -2.57 10.56
CA TYR A 83 -0.18 -2.63 11.83
C TYR A 83 -0.12 -1.30 12.57
N GLU A 84 -0.24 -0.22 11.82
CA GLU A 84 -0.26 1.15 12.32
C GLU A 84 -1.44 1.89 11.71
N GLU A 85 -2.38 2.28 12.55
CA GLU A 85 -3.63 2.91 12.15
C GLU A 85 -3.52 4.43 12.20
N ILE A 86 -3.97 5.12 11.16
CA ILE A 86 -4.12 6.57 11.17
C ILE A 86 -5.41 6.91 11.93
N LEU A 87 -5.29 7.61 13.04
CA LEU A 87 -6.40 7.99 13.91
C LEU A 87 -6.94 9.36 13.56
N LYS A 88 -6.06 10.30 13.18
CA LYS A 88 -6.44 11.68 12.89
C LYS A 88 -5.51 12.30 11.87
N VAL A 89 -6.05 13.15 11.02
CA VAL A 89 -5.30 13.98 10.07
C VAL A 89 -5.79 15.41 10.20
N ILE A 90 -4.86 16.33 10.43
CA ILE A 90 -5.12 17.78 10.51
C ILE A 90 -4.20 18.45 9.49
N LYS A 91 -4.72 19.42 8.75
CA LYS A 91 -3.90 20.30 7.92
C LYS A 91 -3.78 21.66 8.58
N GLU A 92 -2.56 22.13 8.80
CA GLU A 92 -2.24 23.45 9.31
C GLU A 92 -1.27 24.12 8.33
N GLY A 93 -1.73 25.15 7.65
CA GLY A 93 -0.98 25.77 6.56
C GLY A 93 -0.69 24.75 5.43
N GLU A 94 0.58 24.56 5.12
CA GLU A 94 1.04 23.62 4.09
C GLU A 94 1.43 22.24 4.64
N ILE A 95 1.29 22.01 5.94
CA ILE A 95 1.72 20.78 6.61
C ILE A 95 0.52 19.96 7.07
N PHE A 96 0.58 18.68 6.82
CA PHE A 96 -0.33 17.69 7.39
C PHE A 96 0.29 17.07 8.64
N TYR A 97 -0.47 17.04 9.72
CA TYR A 97 -0.16 16.35 10.97
C TYR A 97 -1.01 15.09 11.04
N LEU A 98 -0.36 13.94 11.17
CA LEU A 98 -1.02 12.65 11.22
C LEU A 98 -0.76 12.01 12.59
N GLU A 99 -1.81 11.76 13.33
CA GLU A 99 -1.77 10.98 14.55
C GLU A 99 -2.06 9.52 14.21
N THR A 100 -1.20 8.62 14.67
CA THR A 100 -1.36 7.19 14.47
C THR A 100 -1.47 6.46 15.79
N SER A 101 -1.78 5.16 15.73
CA SER A 101 -1.79 4.28 16.90
C SER A 101 -0.41 4.09 17.54
N LYS A 102 0.67 4.54 16.89
CA LYS A 102 2.06 4.36 17.38
C LYS A 102 2.81 5.68 17.59
N THR A 103 2.60 6.68 16.73
CA THR A 103 3.37 7.93 16.75
C THR A 103 2.65 9.05 15.98
N MET A 104 3.32 10.18 15.84
CA MET A 104 2.87 11.29 15.01
C MET A 104 3.82 11.52 13.83
N TYR A 105 3.25 11.87 12.68
CA TYR A 105 4.00 12.26 11.48
C TYR A 105 3.63 13.65 11.02
N GLN A 106 4.55 14.28 10.33
CA GLN A 106 4.33 15.51 9.57
C GLN A 106 4.62 15.21 8.08
N ALA A 107 3.82 15.75 7.21
CA ALA A 107 3.96 15.56 5.78
C ALA A 107 3.54 16.81 5.00
N THR A 108 4.19 17.04 3.87
CA THR A 108 3.80 18.10 2.93
C THR A 108 2.65 17.67 2.03
N SER A 109 2.49 16.36 1.83
CA SER A 109 1.41 15.78 1.02
C SER A 109 1.02 14.41 1.54
N ILE A 110 -0.22 14.03 1.34
CA ILE A 110 -0.74 12.70 1.65
C ILE A 110 -1.47 12.12 0.45
N ILE A 111 -1.33 10.82 0.24
CA ILE A 111 -2.10 10.06 -0.74
C ILE A 111 -2.91 9.01 0.00
N VAL A 112 -4.22 9.07 -0.16
CA VAL A 112 -5.15 8.12 0.46
C VAL A 112 -5.36 6.95 -0.50
N ALA A 113 -4.84 5.76 -0.17
CA ALA A 113 -4.90 4.55 -0.98
C ALA A 113 -5.59 3.41 -0.20
N THR A 114 -6.79 3.67 0.28
CA THR A 114 -7.49 2.85 1.27
C THR A 114 -8.19 1.62 0.70
N GLY A 115 -8.32 1.53 -0.62
CA GLY A 115 -9.00 0.43 -1.30
C GLY A 115 -10.53 0.56 -1.27
N PHE A 116 -11.19 -0.42 -1.90
CA PHE A 116 -12.64 -0.39 -2.15
C PHE A 116 -13.45 -1.29 -1.18
N TYR A 117 -12.87 -2.39 -0.74
CA TYR A 117 -13.58 -3.45 0.01
C TYR A 117 -13.43 -3.35 1.53
N ASP A 118 -13.42 -2.15 2.09
CA ASP A 118 -13.49 -2.03 3.54
C ASP A 118 -14.85 -1.52 3.98
N LEU A 119 -15.22 -1.79 5.23
CA LEU A 119 -16.53 -1.39 5.77
C LEU A 119 -16.79 0.10 5.50
N PRO A 120 -17.94 0.46 4.94
CA PRO A 120 -18.19 1.80 4.39
C PRO A 120 -18.17 2.94 5.43
N PHE A 121 -18.06 2.64 6.70
CA PHE A 121 -18.15 3.63 7.79
C PHE A 121 -16.89 3.80 8.66
N LEU A 122 -15.78 3.14 8.32
CA LEU A 122 -14.54 3.28 9.08
C LEU A 122 -13.45 3.90 8.21
N LEU A 123 -13.11 5.14 8.51
CA LEU A 123 -12.11 5.97 7.83
C LEU A 123 -10.64 5.47 7.98
N ASN A 124 -10.43 4.26 8.45
CA ASN A 124 -9.15 3.78 8.94
C ASN A 124 -8.47 2.89 7.90
N LYS A 125 -7.68 3.48 7.02
CA LYS A 125 -7.20 2.82 5.81
C LYS A 125 -5.75 3.21 5.54
N GLY A 126 -5.06 2.45 4.67
CA GLY A 126 -3.68 2.73 4.32
C GLY A 126 -3.51 4.12 3.69
N ILE A 127 -2.56 4.87 4.21
CA ILE A 127 -2.20 6.21 3.73
C ILE A 127 -0.72 6.21 3.37
N LEU A 128 -0.40 6.79 2.21
CA LEU A 128 0.97 7.14 1.84
C LEU A 128 1.25 8.56 2.32
N ILE A 129 2.29 8.71 3.12
CA ILE A 129 2.78 9.99 3.61
C ILE A 129 3.97 10.40 2.74
N LEU A 130 3.94 11.60 2.20
CA LEU A 130 5.07 12.21 1.51
C LEU A 130 5.75 13.18 2.49
N LEU A 131 6.96 12.89 2.84
CA LEU A 131 7.77 13.62 3.82
C LEU A 131 8.56 14.75 3.17
#